data_3b20a11c5ea1bdba0aa5d5440c40d4c4
#
_entry.id   3b20a11c5ea1bdba0aa5d5440c40d4c4
#
_cell.length_a   1.000
_cell.length_b   1.000
_cell.length_c   1.000
_cell.angle_alpha   90.00
_cell.angle_beta   90.00
_cell.angle_gamma   90.00
#
_symmetry.space_group_name_H-M   'P 1'
#
loop_
_entity.id
_entity.type
_entity.pdbx_description
1 polymer ?
#
loop_
_entity_poly.entity_id
_entity_poly.type
_entity_poly.pdbx_seq_one_letter_code
_entity_poly.pdbx_strand_id
1 'polypeptide(L)'
;MVKSKIYIDKIYWERVQLFVEGHSENLDLEDSNFVLRNLTETRTMKANDVKIDGNQFVCRFNVAILDNGYYLPEDKYLLVNEQELDYIAQLNPDVINDAYQNLKPEQEEEYNELETQNGKINFLLQTYLKEFRKGGISKKTVYTVTPEISSDVNEFVLDVVVTTPEVKSIYIVRKYKELRKYFRKQSFNTRQFIFKAIFNTTKFFHLKKGNTVLFTSDSRPTMSGNFEYIYNEMLRQNLDKKYDIHTVFKANITDRRGIIDKFRLPYLLGKADYIFVDDFHPLIYTVRFRRSQEVIQVWHAVGAFKTVGFSRTGKKGGPFIDSLNHRSYTKAYVSSETDIPFYAEAFGIKEKNVVPTGVPRTDVLFDEAYATQIKQEMEDE
;
A
#
# COMPACT_ATOMS: atom_id res chain seq x y z
N MET A 1 -13.01 22.44 -37.56
CA MET A 1 -13.27 22.05 -36.14
C MET A 1 -11.96 22.18 -35.41
N VAL A 2 -11.93 22.90 -34.32
CA VAL A 2 -10.74 22.97 -33.45
C VAL A 2 -10.59 21.60 -32.78
N LYS A 3 -9.40 21.00 -32.88
CA LYS A 3 -9.14 19.64 -32.35
C LYS A 3 -9.03 19.74 -30.83
N SER A 4 -9.83 18.97 -30.11
CA SER A 4 -9.75 18.88 -28.66
C SER A 4 -8.45 18.21 -28.23
N LYS A 5 -7.83 18.69 -27.16
CA LYS A 5 -6.56 18.19 -26.64
C LYS A 5 -6.53 18.20 -25.12
N ILE A 6 -5.70 17.34 -24.56
CA ILE A 6 -5.38 17.30 -23.14
C ILE A 6 -3.88 17.46 -22.96
N TYR A 7 -3.47 18.34 -22.06
CA TYR A 7 -2.08 18.61 -21.77
C TYR A 7 -1.74 18.28 -20.33
N ILE A 8 -0.53 17.75 -20.13
CA ILE A 8 0.12 17.54 -18.84
C ILE A 8 0.96 18.78 -18.55
N ASP A 9 0.64 19.50 -17.47
CA ASP A 9 1.32 20.73 -17.06
C ASP A 9 2.32 20.48 -15.95
N LYS A 10 2.14 19.41 -15.16
CA LYS A 10 3.01 19.10 -14.03
C LYS A 10 2.96 17.63 -13.65
N ILE A 11 4.12 17.09 -13.27
CA ILE A 11 4.28 15.71 -12.76
C ILE A 11 5.07 15.79 -11.46
N TYR A 12 4.55 15.15 -10.40
CA TYR A 12 5.29 15.08 -9.14
C TYR A 12 4.91 13.87 -8.32
N TRP A 13 5.73 13.56 -7.32
CA TRP A 13 5.58 12.40 -6.48
C TRP A 13 5.46 12.76 -5.02
N GLU A 14 4.46 12.18 -4.37
CA GLU A 14 4.38 12.08 -2.93
C GLU A 14 4.45 10.61 -2.51
N ARG A 15 5.61 10.20 -1.98
CA ARG A 15 5.86 8.80 -1.58
C ARG A 15 5.63 7.80 -2.73
N VAL A 16 4.57 6.99 -2.68
CA VAL A 16 4.18 6.03 -3.72
C VAL A 16 3.07 6.56 -4.63
N GLN A 17 2.70 7.81 -4.46
CA GLN A 17 1.64 8.44 -5.24
C GLN A 17 2.23 9.33 -6.33
N LEU A 18 1.83 9.06 -7.54
CA LEU A 18 2.08 9.91 -8.70
C LEU A 18 0.92 10.88 -8.83
N PHE A 19 1.24 12.16 -8.95
CA PHE A 19 0.29 13.22 -9.31
C PHE A 19 0.61 13.74 -10.70
N VAL A 20 -0.44 13.91 -11.49
CA VAL A 20 -0.38 14.54 -12.80
C VAL A 20 -1.43 15.65 -12.82
N GLU A 21 -0.97 16.89 -12.98
CA GLU A 21 -1.82 18.06 -13.18
C GLU A 21 -1.81 18.45 -14.66
N GLY A 22 -2.93 18.96 -15.15
CA GLY A 22 -3.02 19.34 -16.53
C GLY A 22 -4.30 20.11 -16.86
N HIS A 23 -4.48 20.40 -18.14
CA HIS A 23 -5.66 21.10 -18.64
C HIS A 23 -6.13 20.52 -20.00
N SER A 24 -7.37 20.85 -20.33
CA SER A 24 -7.95 20.54 -21.64
C SER A 24 -8.13 21.79 -22.48
N GLU A 25 -7.98 21.66 -23.80
CA GLU A 25 -8.38 22.64 -24.78
C GLU A 25 -9.57 22.13 -25.60
N ASN A 26 -10.65 22.91 -25.65
CA ASN A 26 -11.87 22.60 -26.41
C ASN A 26 -12.53 21.26 -26.04
N LEU A 27 -12.37 20.82 -24.80
CA LEU A 27 -12.94 19.62 -24.24
C LEU A 27 -13.45 19.92 -22.82
N ASP A 28 -14.70 19.56 -22.55
CA ASP A 28 -15.24 19.57 -21.21
C ASP A 28 -14.74 18.34 -20.44
N LEU A 29 -14.27 18.55 -19.22
CA LEU A 29 -13.78 17.52 -18.33
C LEU A 29 -14.83 17.04 -17.32
N GLU A 30 -16.02 17.63 -17.30
CA GLU A 30 -17.09 17.20 -16.39
C GLU A 30 -17.39 15.71 -16.62
N ASP A 31 -17.43 14.93 -15.54
CA ASP A 31 -17.60 13.47 -15.56
C ASP A 31 -16.49 12.65 -16.25
N SER A 32 -15.32 13.24 -16.52
CA SER A 32 -14.20 12.57 -17.17
C SER A 32 -13.52 11.52 -16.26
N ASN A 33 -13.10 10.40 -16.87
CA ASN A 33 -12.26 9.40 -16.21
C ASN A 33 -10.83 9.47 -16.76
N PHE A 34 -9.85 9.58 -15.88
CA PHE A 34 -8.44 9.48 -16.26
C PHE A 34 -7.88 8.11 -15.90
N VAL A 35 -7.20 7.49 -16.86
CA VAL A 35 -6.67 6.14 -16.73
C VAL A 35 -5.23 6.04 -17.23
N LEU A 36 -4.48 5.11 -16.69
CA LEU A 36 -3.25 4.60 -17.30
C LEU A 36 -3.61 3.38 -18.14
N ARG A 37 -3.39 3.46 -19.46
CA ARG A 37 -3.64 2.38 -20.41
C ARG A 37 -2.32 1.95 -21.03
N ASN A 38 -2.01 0.65 -21.00
CA ASN A 38 -0.78 0.16 -21.61
C ASN A 38 -0.88 0.20 -23.16
N LEU A 39 0.28 0.22 -23.84
CA LEU A 39 0.35 0.35 -25.29
C LEU A 39 -0.38 -0.75 -26.06
N THR A 40 -0.54 -1.93 -25.48
CA THR A 40 -1.26 -3.06 -26.07
C THR A 40 -2.77 -3.03 -25.78
N GLU A 41 -3.26 -2.03 -25.06
CA GLU A 41 -4.66 -1.84 -24.64
C GLU A 41 -5.28 -3.02 -23.85
N THR A 42 -4.42 -3.91 -23.34
CA THR A 42 -4.85 -5.08 -22.57
C THR A 42 -5.08 -4.77 -21.08
N ARG A 43 -4.58 -3.61 -20.62
CA ARG A 43 -4.70 -3.16 -19.24
C ARG A 43 -5.07 -1.69 -19.17
N THR A 44 -6.10 -1.41 -18.39
CA THR A 44 -6.54 -0.04 -18.09
C THR A 44 -6.74 0.11 -16.60
N MET A 45 -6.11 1.11 -16.00
CA MET A 45 -6.11 1.35 -14.56
C MET A 45 -6.56 2.76 -14.27
N LYS A 46 -7.70 2.90 -13.57
CA LYS A 46 -8.28 4.19 -13.23
C LYS A 46 -7.44 4.92 -12.18
N ALA A 47 -7.38 6.24 -12.29
CA ALA A 47 -6.86 7.08 -11.22
C ALA A 47 -7.58 6.78 -9.89
N ASN A 48 -6.85 6.86 -8.78
CA ASN A 48 -7.43 6.67 -7.44
C ASN A 48 -8.29 7.86 -7.02
N ASP A 49 -7.96 9.03 -7.56
CA ASP A 49 -8.66 10.29 -7.30
C ASP A 49 -8.46 11.22 -8.51
N VAL A 50 -9.50 11.95 -8.87
CA VAL A 50 -9.47 12.98 -9.92
C VAL A 50 -10.19 14.19 -9.40
N LYS A 51 -9.53 15.34 -9.43
CA LYS A 51 -10.13 16.65 -9.14
C LYS A 51 -10.18 17.44 -10.43
N ILE A 52 -11.34 18.00 -10.73
CA ILE A 52 -11.59 18.82 -11.91
C ILE A 52 -12.04 20.20 -11.45
N ASP A 53 -11.47 21.24 -12.05
CA ASP A 53 -11.86 22.63 -11.86
C ASP A 53 -11.88 23.32 -13.23
N GLY A 54 -13.06 23.41 -13.82
CA GLY A 54 -13.25 23.89 -15.20
C GLY A 54 -12.51 23.00 -16.20
N ASN A 55 -11.52 23.58 -16.87
CA ASN A 55 -10.69 22.86 -17.83
C ASN A 55 -9.38 22.28 -17.22
N GLN A 56 -9.16 22.44 -15.92
CA GLN A 56 -8.00 21.91 -15.22
C GLN A 56 -8.34 20.59 -14.53
N PHE A 57 -7.34 19.71 -14.39
CA PHE A 57 -7.46 18.46 -13.68
C PHE A 57 -6.22 18.14 -12.84
N VAL A 58 -6.43 17.38 -11.78
CA VAL A 58 -5.37 16.74 -10.99
C VAL A 58 -5.72 15.28 -10.82
N CYS A 59 -4.89 14.40 -11.37
CA CYS A 59 -5.02 12.94 -11.24
C CYS A 59 -4.03 12.41 -10.21
N ARG A 60 -4.48 11.51 -9.36
CA ARG A 60 -3.66 10.82 -8.37
C ARG A 60 -3.66 9.33 -8.61
N PHE A 61 -2.47 8.75 -8.80
CA PHE A 61 -2.26 7.32 -9.00
C PHE A 61 -1.39 6.74 -7.88
N ASN A 62 -1.95 5.88 -7.04
CA ASN A 62 -1.17 5.14 -6.07
C ASN A 62 -0.58 3.88 -6.73
N VAL A 63 0.68 3.98 -7.20
CA VAL A 63 1.33 2.90 -7.96
C VAL A 63 1.48 1.59 -7.18
N ALA A 64 1.34 1.62 -5.85
CA ALA A 64 1.43 0.42 -5.02
C ALA A 64 0.15 -0.44 -5.02
N ILE A 65 -1.01 0.09 -5.46
CA ILE A 65 -2.30 -0.60 -5.42
C ILE A 65 -3.12 -0.46 -6.69
N LEU A 66 -2.56 0.12 -7.74
CA LEU A 66 -3.31 0.57 -8.90
C LEU A 66 -3.95 -0.59 -9.69
N ASP A 67 -3.28 -1.73 -9.79
CA ASP A 67 -3.82 -2.93 -10.44
C ASP A 67 -4.61 -3.79 -9.45
N ASN A 68 -5.90 -3.51 -9.29
CA ASN A 68 -6.81 -4.28 -8.44
C ASN A 68 -6.29 -4.56 -7.01
N GLY A 69 -5.57 -3.59 -6.43
CA GLY A 69 -4.93 -3.70 -5.12
C GLY A 69 -3.50 -4.25 -5.17
N TYR A 70 -2.93 -4.46 -6.35
CA TYR A 70 -1.52 -4.76 -6.58
C TYR A 70 -0.81 -3.55 -7.19
N TYR A 71 0.52 -3.58 -7.18
CA TYR A 71 1.33 -2.53 -7.78
C TYR A 71 1.16 -2.47 -9.30
N LEU A 72 1.44 -1.30 -9.87
CA LEU A 72 1.42 -1.07 -11.31
C LEU A 72 2.43 -2.01 -11.99
N PRO A 73 2.02 -2.94 -12.89
CA PRO A 73 2.92 -3.90 -13.53
C PRO A 73 3.95 -3.25 -14.44
N GLU A 74 5.01 -4.01 -14.78
CA GLU A 74 5.96 -3.62 -15.84
C GLU A 74 5.22 -3.50 -17.17
N ASP A 75 5.25 -2.32 -17.75
CA ASP A 75 4.75 -1.99 -19.09
C ASP A 75 4.94 -0.48 -19.36
N LYS A 76 4.61 -0.02 -20.58
CA LYS A 76 4.50 1.40 -20.92
C LYS A 76 3.05 1.83 -20.92
N TYR A 77 2.74 2.89 -20.22
CA TYR A 77 1.38 3.38 -20.02
C TYR A 77 1.17 4.78 -20.54
N LEU A 78 0.15 4.95 -21.38
CA LEU A 78 -0.40 6.24 -21.77
C LEU A 78 -1.31 6.78 -20.68
N LEU A 79 -1.31 8.09 -20.45
CA LEU A 79 -2.37 8.76 -19.70
C LEU A 79 -3.49 9.12 -20.67
N VAL A 80 -4.66 8.57 -20.44
CA VAL A 80 -5.83 8.71 -21.31
C VAL A 80 -6.99 9.28 -20.52
N ASN A 81 -7.68 10.26 -21.10
CA ASN A 81 -9.01 10.68 -20.65
C ASN A 81 -10.03 9.86 -21.43
N GLU A 82 -10.81 9.04 -20.73
CA GLU A 82 -11.86 8.20 -21.32
C GLU A 82 -13.16 9.00 -21.41
N GLN A 83 -13.62 9.25 -22.62
CA GLN A 83 -14.92 9.82 -22.97
C GLN A 83 -15.51 9.04 -24.14
N GLU A 84 -16.43 9.63 -24.92
CA GLU A 84 -16.91 9.03 -26.17
C GLU A 84 -15.80 8.77 -27.18
N LEU A 85 -14.80 9.67 -27.22
CA LEU A 85 -13.54 9.51 -27.92
C LEU A 85 -12.41 9.62 -26.90
N ASP A 86 -11.52 8.64 -26.87
CA ASP A 86 -10.38 8.65 -25.96
C ASP A 86 -9.35 9.72 -26.37
N TYR A 87 -8.93 10.51 -25.39
CA TYR A 87 -7.91 11.54 -25.57
C TYR A 87 -6.63 11.17 -24.85
N ILE A 88 -5.55 10.95 -25.60
CA ILE A 88 -4.21 10.75 -25.04
C ILE A 88 -3.67 12.10 -24.58
N ALA A 89 -3.22 12.17 -23.34
CA ALA A 89 -2.65 13.38 -22.78
C ALA A 89 -1.24 13.62 -23.36
N GLN A 90 -1.01 14.82 -23.87
CA GLN A 90 0.25 15.29 -24.43
C GLN A 90 1.05 16.09 -23.39
N LEU A 91 2.36 16.07 -23.47
CA LEU A 91 3.19 16.87 -22.60
C LEU A 91 3.15 18.35 -22.99
N ASN A 92 2.85 19.24 -22.02
CA ASN A 92 2.95 20.67 -22.26
C ASN A 92 4.44 21.06 -22.37
N PRO A 93 4.82 21.86 -23.39
CA PRO A 93 6.19 22.35 -23.55
C PRO A 93 6.75 23.06 -22.30
N ASP A 94 5.93 23.65 -21.47
CA ASP A 94 6.36 24.34 -20.26
C ASP A 94 6.97 23.38 -19.21
N VAL A 95 6.51 22.13 -19.16
CA VAL A 95 7.14 21.08 -18.30
C VAL A 95 8.59 20.85 -18.69
N ILE A 96 8.88 20.89 -20.00
CA ILE A 96 10.23 20.72 -20.54
C ILE A 96 11.08 21.96 -20.24
N ASN A 97 10.51 23.14 -20.41
CA ASN A 97 11.20 24.41 -20.13
C ASN A 97 11.58 24.50 -18.65
N ASP A 98 10.65 24.17 -17.74
CA ASP A 98 10.91 24.14 -16.30
C ASP A 98 11.99 23.13 -15.93
N ALA A 99 11.95 21.92 -16.50
CA ALA A 99 12.95 20.90 -16.26
C ALA A 99 14.34 21.35 -16.77
N TYR A 100 14.40 22.02 -17.92
CA TYR A 100 15.65 22.57 -18.46
C TYR A 100 16.24 23.68 -17.56
N GLN A 101 15.42 24.61 -17.06
CA GLN A 101 15.88 25.69 -16.16
C GLN A 101 16.44 25.17 -14.84
N ASN A 102 16.04 23.98 -14.43
CA ASN A 102 16.50 23.32 -13.19
C ASN A 102 17.68 22.37 -13.40
N LEU A 103 18.29 22.30 -14.59
CA LEU A 103 19.49 21.50 -14.83
C LEU A 103 20.69 22.02 -14.03
N LYS A 104 21.48 21.10 -13.54
CA LYS A 104 22.78 21.43 -12.96
C LYS A 104 23.82 21.61 -14.07
N PRO A 105 24.88 22.40 -13.84
CA PRO A 105 25.92 22.60 -14.87
C PRO A 105 26.52 21.33 -15.46
N GLU A 106 26.70 20.27 -14.63
CA GLU A 106 27.18 18.95 -15.08
C GLU A 106 26.19 18.23 -16.00
N GLN A 107 24.90 18.46 -15.82
CA GLN A 107 23.81 17.88 -16.63
C GLN A 107 23.60 18.65 -17.94
N GLU A 108 23.94 19.94 -17.99
CA GLU A 108 23.85 20.73 -19.21
C GLU A 108 24.85 20.25 -20.29
N GLU A 109 26.06 19.80 -19.90
CA GLU A 109 27.04 19.20 -20.83
C GLU A 109 26.42 17.92 -21.45
N GLU A 110 25.91 17.01 -20.63
CA GLU A 110 25.31 15.76 -21.11
C GLU A 110 24.06 16.01 -21.99
N TYR A 111 23.23 16.97 -21.60
CA TYR A 111 22.06 17.39 -22.41
C TYR A 111 22.47 17.91 -23.78
N ASN A 112 23.54 18.70 -23.87
CA ASN A 112 24.00 19.30 -25.13
C ASN A 112 24.63 18.27 -26.08
N GLU A 113 25.15 17.16 -25.56
CA GLU A 113 25.70 16.05 -26.37
C GLU A 113 24.60 15.20 -27.03
N LEU A 114 23.33 15.31 -26.60
CA LEU A 114 22.23 14.55 -27.19
C LEU A 114 21.83 15.09 -28.58
N GLU A 115 21.82 14.21 -29.56
CA GLU A 115 21.56 14.55 -30.94
C GLU A 115 20.05 14.67 -31.27
N THR A 116 19.22 13.83 -30.64
CA THR A 116 17.80 13.74 -30.96
C THR A 116 16.93 14.58 -30.05
N GLN A 117 15.84 15.14 -30.57
CA GLN A 117 14.90 15.92 -29.80
C GLN A 117 14.23 15.08 -28.71
N ASN A 118 13.79 13.86 -29.01
CA ASN A 118 13.22 12.95 -28.03
C ASN A 118 14.24 12.55 -26.96
N GLY A 119 15.52 12.36 -27.33
CA GLY A 119 16.60 12.11 -26.37
C GLY A 119 16.75 13.27 -25.37
N LYS A 120 16.72 14.51 -25.86
CA LYS A 120 16.75 15.71 -25.02
C LYS A 120 15.55 15.82 -24.08
N ILE A 121 14.35 15.58 -24.61
CA ILE A 121 13.12 15.59 -23.80
C ILE A 121 13.18 14.49 -22.74
N ASN A 122 13.53 13.27 -23.11
CA ASN A 122 13.60 12.14 -22.18
C ASN A 122 14.67 12.35 -21.10
N PHE A 123 15.78 12.99 -21.42
CA PHE A 123 16.79 13.38 -20.45
C PHE A 123 16.23 14.34 -19.40
N LEU A 124 15.48 15.36 -19.80
CA LEU A 124 14.84 16.31 -18.90
C LEU A 124 13.75 15.65 -18.04
N LEU A 125 12.98 14.74 -18.62
CA LEU A 125 11.92 13.99 -17.93
C LEU A 125 12.46 13.05 -16.84
N GLN A 126 13.74 12.67 -16.86
CA GLN A 126 14.37 11.92 -15.77
C GLN A 126 14.32 12.64 -14.41
N THR A 127 14.12 13.96 -14.39
CA THR A 127 13.87 14.71 -13.16
C THR A 127 12.64 14.20 -12.40
N TYR A 128 11.67 13.66 -13.10
CA TYR A 128 10.43 13.12 -12.56
C TYR A 128 10.44 11.59 -12.35
N LEU A 129 11.58 10.94 -12.64
CA LEU A 129 11.78 9.51 -12.41
C LEU A 129 11.63 9.16 -10.94
N LYS A 130 10.96 8.03 -10.66
CA LYS A 130 10.83 7.50 -9.31
C LYS A 130 11.32 6.07 -9.19
N GLU A 131 12.27 5.87 -8.28
CA GLU A 131 12.80 4.56 -7.97
C GLU A 131 12.37 4.07 -6.59
N PHE A 132 11.98 2.80 -6.52
CA PHE A 132 11.73 2.08 -5.28
C PHE A 132 12.68 0.89 -5.17
N ARG A 133 13.57 0.90 -4.17
CA ARG A 133 14.64 -0.09 -4.05
C ARG A 133 14.37 -1.11 -2.97
N LYS A 134 14.43 -2.40 -3.32
CA LYS A 134 14.35 -3.51 -2.37
C LYS A 134 15.70 -3.67 -1.66
N GLY A 135 15.79 -3.27 -0.40
CA GLY A 135 17.05 -3.24 0.37
C GLY A 135 17.59 -4.61 0.76
N GLY A 136 18.90 -4.75 0.66
CA GLY A 136 19.75 -5.86 1.12
C GLY A 136 21.18 -5.62 0.60
N ILE A 137 22.18 -6.07 1.35
CA ILE A 137 23.61 -5.71 1.09
C ILE A 137 24.10 -6.20 -0.28
N SER A 138 23.46 -7.20 -0.91
CA SER A 138 24.04 -7.87 -2.08
C SER A 138 23.16 -7.94 -3.35
N LYS A 139 21.87 -7.65 -3.26
CA LYS A 139 20.97 -7.58 -4.45
C LYS A 139 19.90 -6.54 -4.18
N LYS A 140 19.86 -5.51 -4.98
CA LYS A 140 18.82 -4.49 -4.94
C LYS A 140 17.96 -4.67 -6.19
N THR A 141 16.75 -5.19 -6.03
CA THR A 141 15.74 -5.04 -7.06
C THR A 141 15.28 -3.59 -7.03
N VAL A 142 15.28 -2.95 -8.18
CA VAL A 142 14.81 -1.58 -8.36
C VAL A 142 13.56 -1.63 -9.21
N TYR A 143 12.48 -1.04 -8.71
CA TYR A 143 11.27 -0.77 -9.44
C TYR A 143 11.30 0.71 -9.81
N THR A 144 11.27 1.00 -11.10
CA THR A 144 11.41 2.35 -11.63
C THR A 144 10.15 2.72 -12.41
N VAL A 145 9.69 3.94 -12.24
CA VAL A 145 8.66 4.56 -13.09
C VAL A 145 9.30 5.79 -13.71
N THR A 146 9.43 5.77 -15.03
CA THR A 146 10.10 6.81 -15.81
C THR A 146 9.10 7.47 -16.75
N PRO A 147 8.81 8.76 -16.60
CA PRO A 147 8.15 9.54 -17.64
C PRO A 147 9.08 9.69 -18.86
N GLU A 148 8.57 9.37 -20.03
CA GLU A 148 9.34 9.52 -21.30
C GLU A 148 8.43 9.76 -22.51
N ILE A 149 9.02 10.24 -23.60
CA ILE A 149 8.40 10.15 -24.94
C ILE A 149 8.82 8.81 -25.54
N SER A 150 7.85 7.93 -25.74
CA SER A 150 8.09 6.60 -26.28
C SER A 150 8.52 6.67 -27.74
N SER A 151 9.60 5.95 -28.09
CA SER A 151 10.01 5.78 -29.49
C SER A 151 9.00 4.99 -30.33
N ASP A 152 8.17 4.17 -29.68
CA ASP A 152 7.26 3.24 -30.34
C ASP A 152 6.02 3.95 -30.88
N VAL A 153 5.50 4.93 -30.14
CA VAL A 153 4.27 5.65 -30.47
C VAL A 153 4.44 7.17 -30.58
N ASN A 154 5.62 7.70 -30.23
CA ASN A 154 5.94 9.13 -30.19
C ASN A 154 4.99 9.95 -29.29
N GLU A 155 4.49 9.33 -28.21
CA GLU A 155 3.60 9.92 -27.23
C GLU A 155 4.23 9.85 -25.84
N PHE A 156 3.73 10.69 -24.92
CA PHE A 156 4.11 10.64 -23.52
C PHE A 156 3.65 9.32 -22.87
N VAL A 157 4.57 8.62 -22.22
CA VAL A 157 4.28 7.38 -21.48
C VAL A 157 4.95 7.38 -20.11
N LEU A 158 4.41 6.57 -19.22
CA LEU A 158 5.09 6.14 -18.00
C LEU A 158 5.68 4.75 -18.27
N ASP A 159 7.00 4.64 -18.36
CA ASP A 159 7.71 3.37 -18.52
C ASP A 159 7.99 2.76 -17.13
N VAL A 160 7.46 1.57 -16.91
CA VAL A 160 7.56 0.85 -15.62
C VAL A 160 8.45 -0.37 -15.78
N VAL A 161 9.61 -0.35 -15.12
CA VAL A 161 10.64 -1.39 -15.25
C VAL A 161 11.07 -1.95 -13.89
N VAL A 162 11.31 -3.26 -13.81
CA VAL A 162 11.88 -3.92 -12.63
C VAL A 162 13.26 -4.51 -12.95
N THR A 163 14.30 -3.90 -12.42
CA THR A 163 15.68 -4.33 -12.63
C THR A 163 16.25 -5.04 -11.41
N THR A 164 16.91 -6.19 -11.62
CA THR A 164 17.64 -6.91 -10.57
C THR A 164 19.09 -7.06 -10.95
N PRO A 165 20.03 -6.34 -10.32
CA PRO A 165 21.45 -6.39 -10.67
C PRO A 165 22.10 -7.72 -10.29
N GLU A 166 23.04 -8.19 -11.11
CA GLU A 166 23.88 -9.36 -10.83
C GLU A 166 25.02 -9.04 -9.88
N VAL A 167 25.32 -9.94 -8.93
CA VAL A 167 26.40 -9.76 -7.93
C VAL A 167 27.43 -10.87 -8.01
N LYS A 168 28.70 -10.49 -8.21
CA LYS A 168 29.87 -11.42 -8.17
C LYS A 168 30.45 -11.50 -6.74
N SER A 169 30.65 -12.71 -6.19
CA SER A 169 31.27 -12.91 -4.85
C SER A 169 32.12 -14.18 -4.73
N ILE A 170 33.04 -14.24 -3.73
CA ILE A 170 34.07 -15.24 -3.52
C ILE A 170 33.54 -16.63 -3.11
N TYR A 171 34.01 -17.69 -3.75
CA TYR A 171 33.40 -19.05 -3.84
C TYR A 171 33.20 -19.82 -2.50
N ILE A 172 34.17 -19.88 -1.59
CA ILE A 172 34.09 -20.78 -0.40
C ILE A 172 33.21 -20.24 0.73
N VAL A 173 33.29 -18.96 1.01
CA VAL A 173 32.43 -18.27 2.00
C VAL A 173 30.96 -18.26 1.50
N ARG A 174 30.79 -18.23 0.20
CA ARG A 174 29.51 -18.31 -0.48
C ARG A 174 28.82 -19.65 -0.24
N LYS A 175 29.54 -20.78 -0.39
CA LYS A 175 28.97 -22.15 -0.27
C LYS A 175 28.45 -22.45 1.15
N TYR A 176 29.20 -22.06 2.19
CA TYR A 176 28.76 -22.22 3.60
C TYR A 176 27.57 -21.33 3.94
N LYS A 177 27.61 -20.06 3.51
CA LYS A 177 26.47 -19.14 3.70
C LYS A 177 25.23 -19.61 2.92
N GLU A 178 25.41 -20.15 1.72
CA GLU A 178 24.32 -20.70 0.89
C GLU A 178 23.69 -21.94 1.53
N LEU A 179 24.50 -22.86 2.08
CA LEU A 179 23.99 -24.06 2.76
C LEU A 179 23.18 -23.71 4.02
N ARG A 180 23.71 -22.80 4.85
CA ARG A 180 22.99 -22.30 6.04
C ARG A 180 21.73 -21.55 5.67
N LYS A 181 21.78 -20.76 4.59
CA LYS A 181 20.62 -20.06 4.03
C LYS A 181 19.60 -21.01 3.47
N TYR A 182 20.04 -22.10 2.81
CA TYR A 182 19.18 -23.17 2.29
C TYR A 182 18.41 -23.86 3.42
N PHE A 183 19.07 -24.37 4.46
CA PHE A 183 18.39 -25.01 5.59
C PHE A 183 17.44 -24.07 6.33
N ARG A 184 17.85 -22.80 6.51
CA ARG A 184 16.99 -21.79 7.13
C ARG A 184 15.76 -21.49 6.27
N LYS A 185 15.92 -21.46 4.95
CA LYS A 185 14.83 -21.27 3.99
C LYS A 185 13.89 -22.49 3.98
N GLN A 186 14.43 -23.72 4.01
CA GLN A 186 13.64 -24.94 4.08
C GLN A 186 12.80 -25.00 5.37
N SER A 187 13.42 -24.75 6.52
CA SER A 187 12.70 -24.70 7.79
C SER A 187 11.61 -23.62 7.82
N PHE A 188 11.86 -22.47 7.19
CA PHE A 188 10.85 -21.41 7.03
C PHE A 188 9.72 -21.87 6.10
N ASN A 189 10.04 -22.44 4.94
CA ASN A 189 9.06 -22.92 3.96
C ASN A 189 8.18 -24.03 4.54
N THR A 190 8.76 -24.98 5.28
CA THR A 190 8.01 -26.05 5.94
C THR A 190 7.00 -25.49 6.95
N ARG A 191 7.43 -24.54 7.77
CA ARG A 191 6.52 -23.86 8.72
C ARG A 191 5.40 -23.08 8.01
N GLN A 192 5.75 -22.38 6.95
CA GLN A 192 4.77 -21.68 6.11
C GLN A 192 3.80 -22.65 5.43
N PHE A 193 4.30 -23.79 4.93
CA PHE A 193 3.47 -24.82 4.33
C PHE A 193 2.46 -25.39 5.35
N ILE A 194 2.92 -25.78 6.53
CA ILE A 194 2.05 -26.31 7.61
C ILE A 194 1.00 -25.27 7.99
N PHE A 195 1.41 -24.02 8.20
CA PHE A 195 0.50 -22.92 8.52
C PHE A 195 -0.60 -22.75 7.45
N LYS A 196 -0.20 -22.69 6.18
CA LYS A 196 -1.13 -22.55 5.04
C LYS A 196 -2.01 -23.79 4.86
N ALA A 197 -1.49 -24.99 5.10
CA ALA A 197 -2.25 -26.22 5.00
C ALA A 197 -3.38 -26.23 6.04
N ILE A 198 -3.08 -25.95 7.31
CA ILE A 198 -4.09 -25.88 8.38
C ILE A 198 -5.12 -24.79 8.07
N PHE A 199 -4.66 -23.59 7.72
CA PHE A 199 -5.55 -22.50 7.36
C PHE A 199 -6.51 -22.85 6.21
N ASN A 200 -5.96 -23.38 5.10
CA ASN A 200 -6.76 -23.68 3.92
C ASN A 200 -7.74 -24.84 4.16
N THR A 201 -7.33 -25.87 4.90
CA THR A 201 -8.20 -26.97 5.30
C THR A 201 -9.34 -26.46 6.17
N THR A 202 -9.03 -25.68 7.20
CA THR A 202 -10.07 -25.09 8.07
C THR A 202 -11.00 -24.18 7.29
N LYS A 203 -10.45 -23.31 6.45
CA LYS A 203 -11.24 -22.42 5.58
C LYS A 203 -12.20 -23.18 4.67
N PHE A 204 -11.77 -24.32 4.13
CA PHE A 204 -12.59 -25.15 3.26
C PHE A 204 -13.83 -25.71 4.00
N PHE A 205 -13.67 -26.12 5.26
CA PHE A 205 -14.79 -26.62 6.07
C PHE A 205 -15.69 -25.50 6.64
N HIS A 206 -15.28 -24.22 6.55
CA HIS A 206 -16.02 -23.07 7.09
C HIS A 206 -16.35 -22.05 5.98
N LEU A 207 -16.93 -22.49 4.87
CA LEU A 207 -17.22 -21.62 3.71
C LEU A 207 -18.34 -20.62 3.98
N LYS A 208 -19.31 -21.00 4.80
CA LYS A 208 -20.42 -20.12 5.16
C LYS A 208 -20.02 -19.16 6.28
N LYS A 209 -20.58 -17.96 6.28
CA LYS A 209 -20.41 -17.02 7.37
C LYS A 209 -21.05 -17.60 8.64
N GLY A 210 -20.28 -17.63 9.71
CA GLY A 210 -20.69 -18.08 11.03
C GLY A 210 -20.71 -16.92 12.04
N ASN A 211 -20.31 -17.22 13.26
CA ASN A 211 -20.31 -16.29 14.39
C ASN A 211 -18.98 -16.25 15.15
N THR A 212 -17.88 -16.68 14.54
CA THR A 212 -16.59 -16.73 15.22
C THR A 212 -15.83 -15.40 15.06
N VAL A 213 -15.41 -14.85 16.20
CA VAL A 213 -14.59 -13.63 16.31
C VAL A 213 -13.22 -13.99 16.84
N LEU A 214 -12.18 -13.48 16.21
CA LEU A 214 -10.80 -13.65 16.65
C LEU A 214 -10.14 -12.29 16.88
N PHE A 215 -9.64 -12.06 18.08
CA PHE A 215 -8.70 -10.98 18.39
C PHE A 215 -7.28 -11.55 18.36
N THR A 216 -6.40 -10.97 17.54
CA THR A 216 -5.01 -11.44 17.44
C THR A 216 -4.02 -10.29 17.27
N SER A 217 -2.91 -10.38 18.02
CA SER A 217 -1.82 -9.41 17.96
C SER A 217 -0.45 -10.07 18.12
N ASP A 218 0.54 -9.52 17.43
CA ASP A 218 1.96 -9.85 17.60
C ASP A 218 2.72 -8.80 18.45
N SER A 219 1.99 -7.85 19.06
CA SER A 219 2.54 -6.73 19.82
C SER A 219 1.94 -6.58 21.23
N ARG A 220 1.09 -7.53 21.67
CA ARG A 220 0.41 -7.52 22.98
C ARG A 220 0.34 -8.91 23.59
N PRO A 221 0.61 -9.06 24.89
CA PRO A 221 0.47 -10.35 25.58
C PRO A 221 -0.99 -10.65 25.97
N THR A 222 -1.84 -9.64 26.09
CA THR A 222 -3.22 -9.76 26.63
C THR A 222 -4.20 -8.90 25.85
N MET A 223 -5.50 -9.07 26.17
CA MET A 223 -6.57 -8.18 25.72
C MET A 223 -6.37 -6.80 26.35
N SER A 224 -5.94 -5.82 25.56
CA SER A 224 -5.64 -4.47 26.04
C SER A 224 -5.75 -3.44 24.91
N GLY A 225 -5.68 -2.15 25.23
CA GLY A 225 -5.77 -1.04 24.27
C GLY A 225 -7.10 -1.08 23.50
N ASN A 226 -7.09 -0.87 22.18
CA ASN A 226 -8.32 -0.85 21.38
C ASN A 226 -9.15 -2.12 21.49
N PHE A 227 -8.50 -3.29 21.65
CA PHE A 227 -9.21 -4.56 21.78
C PHE A 227 -10.05 -4.65 23.05
N GLU A 228 -9.55 -4.11 24.14
CA GLU A 228 -10.25 -4.10 25.44
C GLU A 228 -11.55 -3.31 25.34
N TYR A 229 -11.51 -2.09 24.77
CA TYR A 229 -12.70 -1.27 24.61
C TYR A 229 -13.73 -1.94 23.67
N ILE A 230 -13.28 -2.51 22.55
CA ILE A 230 -14.17 -3.25 21.64
C ILE A 230 -14.79 -4.47 22.36
N TYR A 231 -13.98 -5.23 23.08
CA TYR A 231 -14.44 -6.42 23.78
C TYR A 231 -15.43 -6.08 24.92
N ASN A 232 -15.14 -5.05 25.71
CA ASN A 232 -16.03 -4.58 26.76
C ASN A 232 -17.38 -4.08 26.18
N GLU A 233 -17.35 -3.39 25.06
CA GLU A 233 -18.58 -2.99 24.36
C GLU A 233 -19.34 -4.20 23.81
N MET A 234 -18.68 -5.22 23.31
CA MET A 234 -19.32 -6.47 22.91
C MET A 234 -20.02 -7.15 24.11
N LEU A 235 -19.38 -7.16 25.32
CA LEU A 235 -19.99 -7.68 26.52
C LEU A 235 -21.21 -6.85 26.97
N ARG A 236 -21.08 -5.52 26.94
CA ARG A 236 -22.17 -4.60 27.28
C ARG A 236 -23.42 -4.84 26.41
N GLN A 237 -23.21 -5.18 25.14
CA GLN A 237 -24.27 -5.51 24.18
C GLN A 237 -24.70 -6.99 24.21
N ASN A 238 -24.18 -7.81 25.11
CA ASN A 238 -24.39 -9.26 25.18
C ASN A 238 -24.04 -10.00 23.87
N LEU A 239 -23.06 -9.50 23.11
CA LEU A 239 -22.62 -10.11 21.86
C LEU A 239 -21.79 -11.38 22.10
N ASP A 240 -21.22 -11.56 23.29
CA ASP A 240 -20.57 -12.80 23.77
C ASP A 240 -21.52 -14.01 23.77
N LYS A 241 -22.84 -13.78 23.92
CA LYS A 241 -23.86 -14.84 23.80
C LYS A 241 -24.15 -15.24 22.35
N LYS A 242 -23.83 -14.38 21.39
CA LYS A 242 -24.07 -14.57 19.97
C LYS A 242 -22.82 -15.02 19.22
N TYR A 243 -21.68 -14.52 19.62
CA TYR A 243 -20.39 -14.73 18.95
C TYR A 243 -19.46 -15.61 19.79
N ASP A 244 -18.80 -16.57 19.12
CA ASP A 244 -17.74 -17.41 19.68
C ASP A 244 -16.42 -16.65 19.61
N ILE A 245 -16.02 -16.02 20.74
CA ILE A 245 -14.90 -15.08 20.79
C ILE A 245 -13.61 -15.81 21.22
N HIS A 246 -12.59 -15.69 20.40
CA HIS A 246 -11.26 -16.27 20.62
C HIS A 246 -10.17 -15.20 20.65
N THR A 247 -9.08 -15.49 21.35
CA THR A 247 -7.89 -14.64 21.41
C THR A 247 -6.62 -15.42 21.12
N VAL A 248 -5.70 -14.84 20.36
CA VAL A 248 -4.35 -15.37 20.16
C VAL A 248 -3.36 -14.22 20.16
N PHE A 249 -2.62 -14.06 21.23
CA PHE A 249 -1.71 -12.95 21.45
C PHE A 249 -0.24 -13.38 21.48
N LYS A 250 0.66 -12.43 21.23
CA LYS A 250 2.09 -12.58 21.39
C LYS A 250 2.69 -11.24 21.79
N ALA A 251 3.52 -11.21 22.84
CA ALA A 251 4.03 -9.97 23.43
C ALA A 251 4.84 -9.11 22.45
N ASN A 252 5.73 -9.75 21.66
CA ASN A 252 6.57 -9.05 20.69
C ASN A 252 6.61 -9.80 19.36
N ILE A 253 6.74 -9.05 18.27
CA ILE A 253 6.85 -9.61 16.91
C ILE A 253 8.05 -10.56 16.74
N THR A 254 9.12 -10.36 17.49
CA THR A 254 10.34 -11.17 17.47
C THR A 254 10.22 -12.47 18.24
N ASP A 255 9.26 -12.58 19.16
CA ASP A 255 9.07 -13.74 20.00
C ASP A 255 8.61 -14.95 19.19
N ARG A 256 8.94 -16.15 19.69
CA ARG A 256 8.44 -17.38 19.12
C ARG A 256 7.09 -17.74 19.74
N ARG A 257 6.11 -18.03 18.90
CA ARG A 257 4.82 -18.57 19.38
C ARG A 257 5.01 -19.91 20.05
N GLY A 258 4.24 -20.15 21.10
CA GLY A 258 4.11 -21.46 21.74
C GLY A 258 3.68 -22.55 20.73
N ILE A 259 3.93 -23.81 21.05
CA ILE A 259 3.62 -24.94 20.17
C ILE A 259 2.12 -24.95 19.85
N ILE A 260 1.28 -24.79 20.85
CA ILE A 260 -0.19 -24.78 20.71
C ILE A 260 -0.62 -23.68 19.74
N ASP A 261 -0.11 -22.46 19.91
CA ASP A 261 -0.52 -21.33 19.08
C ASP A 261 -0.03 -21.40 17.62
N LYS A 262 1.02 -22.19 17.35
CA LYS A 262 1.45 -22.47 15.96
C LYS A 262 0.38 -23.21 15.16
N PHE A 263 -0.46 -23.99 15.82
CA PHE A 263 -1.56 -24.73 15.20
C PHE A 263 -2.90 -24.00 15.39
N ARG A 264 -3.12 -23.44 16.58
CA ARG A 264 -4.36 -22.74 16.94
C ARG A 264 -4.59 -21.48 16.10
N LEU A 265 -3.54 -20.67 15.85
CA LEU A 265 -3.69 -19.45 15.07
C LEU A 265 -4.15 -19.72 13.63
N PRO A 266 -3.50 -20.56 12.79
CA PRO A 266 -3.97 -20.82 11.44
C PRO A 266 -5.36 -21.50 11.42
N TYR A 267 -5.68 -22.34 12.39
CA TYR A 267 -7.02 -22.90 12.54
C TYR A 267 -8.06 -21.79 12.76
N LEU A 268 -7.85 -20.92 13.74
CA LEU A 268 -8.77 -19.82 14.05
C LEU A 268 -8.86 -18.81 12.91
N LEU A 269 -7.76 -18.48 12.24
CA LEU A 269 -7.78 -17.62 11.05
C LEU A 269 -8.62 -18.20 9.92
N GLY A 270 -8.59 -19.53 9.75
CA GLY A 270 -9.43 -20.21 8.74
C GLY A 270 -10.91 -20.27 9.13
N LYS A 271 -11.22 -20.41 10.44
CA LYS A 271 -12.57 -20.51 11.01
C LYS A 271 -13.26 -19.16 11.14
N ALA A 272 -12.56 -18.16 11.70
CA ALA A 272 -13.14 -16.89 12.11
C ALA A 272 -13.81 -16.13 10.97
N ASP A 273 -14.88 -15.46 11.26
CA ASP A 273 -15.62 -14.58 10.36
C ASP A 273 -15.19 -13.12 10.49
N TYR A 274 -14.83 -12.73 11.71
CA TYR A 274 -14.32 -11.41 12.04
C TYR A 274 -12.96 -11.56 12.74
N ILE A 275 -11.95 -10.94 12.18
CA ILE A 275 -10.57 -11.00 12.66
C ILE A 275 -10.10 -9.59 12.96
N PHE A 276 -9.96 -9.28 14.25
CA PHE A 276 -9.45 -7.99 14.70
C PHE A 276 -7.94 -8.05 14.88
N VAL A 277 -7.25 -7.09 14.31
CA VAL A 277 -5.80 -6.87 14.44
C VAL A 277 -5.53 -5.40 14.79
N ASP A 278 -4.49 -5.13 15.57
CA ASP A 278 -4.21 -3.78 16.09
C ASP A 278 -2.82 -3.25 15.72
N ASP A 279 -2.01 -4.08 15.08
CA ASP A 279 -0.65 -3.73 14.66
C ASP A 279 -0.21 -4.62 13.49
N PHE A 280 1.06 -4.55 13.13
CA PHE A 280 1.67 -5.36 12.10
C PHE A 280 1.64 -6.85 12.47
N HIS A 281 0.96 -7.67 11.68
CA HIS A 281 0.77 -9.09 11.93
C HIS A 281 1.19 -9.93 10.71
N PRO A 282 2.49 -10.29 10.55
CA PRO A 282 3.04 -10.82 9.31
C PRO A 282 2.39 -12.13 8.82
N LEU A 283 1.86 -12.97 9.71
CA LEU A 283 1.29 -14.26 9.31
C LEU A 283 -0.03 -14.10 8.55
N ILE A 284 -0.85 -13.09 8.84
CA ILE A 284 -2.12 -12.89 8.14
C ILE A 284 -1.92 -12.49 6.68
N TYR A 285 -0.79 -11.87 6.33
CA TYR A 285 -0.51 -11.46 4.96
C TYR A 285 -0.06 -12.62 4.07
N THR A 286 0.20 -13.79 4.64
CA THR A 286 0.66 -14.97 3.90
C THR A 286 -0.46 -15.86 3.37
N VAL A 287 -1.72 -15.57 3.73
CA VAL A 287 -2.91 -16.36 3.38
C VAL A 287 -3.96 -15.52 2.66
N ARG A 288 -4.84 -16.20 1.94
CA ARG A 288 -6.01 -15.58 1.29
C ARG A 288 -7.28 -15.94 2.05
N PHE A 289 -7.88 -14.94 2.66
CA PHE A 289 -9.16 -15.06 3.35
C PHE A 289 -10.32 -15.33 2.37
N ARG A 290 -11.42 -15.94 2.85
CA ARG A 290 -12.64 -16.05 2.05
C ARG A 290 -13.34 -14.68 1.97
N ARG A 291 -14.14 -14.46 0.93
CA ARG A 291 -14.84 -13.17 0.72
C ARG A 291 -15.79 -12.78 1.85
N SER A 292 -16.28 -13.76 2.61
CA SER A 292 -17.18 -13.54 3.75
C SER A 292 -16.45 -13.23 5.06
N GLN A 293 -15.12 -13.37 5.13
CA GLN A 293 -14.33 -12.99 6.31
C GLN A 293 -14.01 -11.50 6.27
N GLU A 294 -14.08 -10.88 7.44
CA GLU A 294 -13.64 -9.51 7.63
C GLU A 294 -12.36 -9.49 8.44
N VAL A 295 -11.30 -8.92 7.86
CA VAL A 295 -10.02 -8.67 8.53
C VAL A 295 -9.97 -7.19 8.85
N ILE A 296 -10.11 -6.87 10.12
CA ILE A 296 -10.35 -5.52 10.62
C ILE A 296 -9.10 -5.02 11.34
N GLN A 297 -8.49 -3.98 10.79
CA GLN A 297 -7.38 -3.28 11.45
C GLN A 297 -7.94 -2.14 12.30
N VAL A 298 -7.70 -2.20 13.61
CA VAL A 298 -8.12 -1.14 14.55
C VAL A 298 -6.99 -0.19 14.94
N TRP A 299 -5.81 -0.42 14.39
CA TRP A 299 -4.59 0.34 14.60
C TRP A 299 -4.43 0.86 16.05
N HIS A 300 -3.29 1.52 16.33
CA HIS A 300 -3.03 2.00 17.71
C HIS A 300 -2.75 3.51 17.77
N ALA A 301 -2.69 4.17 16.62
CA ALA A 301 -2.40 5.60 16.55
C ALA A 301 -3.66 6.43 16.28
N VAL A 302 -3.78 7.55 16.95
CA VAL A 302 -4.76 8.60 16.70
C VAL A 302 -4.14 9.57 15.72
N GLY A 303 -4.75 9.71 14.53
CA GLY A 303 -4.24 10.57 13.46
C GLY A 303 -3.04 9.98 12.68
N ALA A 304 -2.72 10.60 11.56
CA ALA A 304 -1.69 10.17 10.62
C ALA A 304 -0.36 10.93 10.82
N PHE A 305 0.24 10.86 12.00
CA PHE A 305 1.44 11.64 12.37
C PHE A 305 2.79 11.01 12.00
N LYS A 306 2.81 9.75 11.56
CA LYS A 306 4.03 9.06 11.11
C LYS A 306 3.78 8.18 9.90
N THR A 307 4.80 8.03 9.04
CA THR A 307 4.73 7.11 7.91
C THR A 307 4.83 5.65 8.36
N VAL A 308 3.92 4.80 7.91
CA VAL A 308 3.89 3.35 8.17
C VAL A 308 3.59 2.58 6.88
N GLY A 309 3.80 1.26 6.87
CA GLY A 309 3.48 0.42 5.73
C GLY A 309 4.01 0.97 4.40
N PHE A 310 3.17 1.06 3.39
CA PHE A 310 3.55 1.51 2.04
C PHE A 310 3.95 2.98 1.95
N SER A 311 3.54 3.85 2.88
CA SER A 311 4.05 5.22 2.96
C SER A 311 5.57 5.28 3.21
N ARG A 312 6.19 4.15 3.57
CA ARG A 312 7.64 3.99 3.75
C ARG A 312 8.33 3.26 2.60
N THR A 313 7.65 2.95 1.52
CA THR A 313 8.24 2.29 0.35
C THR A 313 9.43 3.12 -0.16
N GLY A 314 10.55 2.43 -0.41
CA GLY A 314 11.83 3.08 -0.77
C GLY A 314 12.66 3.60 0.41
N LYS A 315 12.11 3.68 1.63
CA LYS A 315 12.83 4.06 2.85
C LYS A 315 13.35 2.81 3.59
N LYS A 316 14.40 2.99 4.42
CA LYS A 316 14.95 1.90 5.24
C LYS A 316 13.85 1.29 6.14
N GLY A 317 13.67 -0.04 6.02
CA GLY A 317 12.66 -0.80 6.77
C GLY A 317 11.22 -0.66 6.24
N GLY A 318 10.99 0.05 5.15
CA GLY A 318 9.71 0.07 4.45
C GLY A 318 9.50 -1.21 3.62
N PRO A 319 8.23 -1.56 3.31
CA PRO A 319 7.94 -2.66 2.40
C PRO A 319 8.41 -2.31 0.98
N PHE A 320 8.68 -3.34 0.19
CA PHE A 320 8.83 -3.14 -1.26
C PHE A 320 7.43 -3.08 -1.90
N ILE A 321 7.35 -2.54 -3.11
CA ILE A 321 6.07 -2.28 -3.78
C ILE A 321 5.25 -3.55 -4.05
N ASP A 322 5.91 -4.71 -4.24
CA ASP A 322 5.29 -6.03 -4.42
C ASP A 322 4.87 -6.71 -3.10
N SER A 323 5.07 -6.06 -1.95
CA SER A 323 4.78 -6.64 -0.65
C SER A 323 3.29 -6.94 -0.47
N LEU A 324 2.99 -8.07 0.15
CA LEU A 324 1.63 -8.42 0.58
C LEU A 324 1.28 -7.87 1.98
N ASN A 325 2.23 -7.21 2.65
CA ASN A 325 2.00 -6.64 3.98
C ASN A 325 0.82 -5.68 3.95
N HIS A 326 -0.02 -5.74 4.98
CA HIS A 326 -1.23 -4.92 5.17
C HIS A 326 -2.37 -5.13 4.16
N ARG A 327 -2.14 -5.72 2.99
CA ARG A 327 -3.15 -5.85 1.92
C ARG A 327 -4.31 -6.80 2.22
N SER A 328 -4.24 -7.52 3.34
CA SER A 328 -5.30 -8.45 3.78
C SER A 328 -6.47 -7.77 4.50
N TYR A 329 -6.36 -6.49 4.83
CA TYR A 329 -7.42 -5.80 5.55
C TYR A 329 -8.63 -5.54 4.66
N THR A 330 -9.80 -5.95 5.13
CA THR A 330 -11.08 -5.63 4.50
C THR A 330 -11.63 -4.30 4.98
N LYS A 331 -11.26 -3.93 6.22
CA LYS A 331 -11.57 -2.64 6.86
C LYS A 331 -10.40 -2.17 7.72
N ALA A 332 -10.22 -0.87 7.80
CA ALA A 332 -9.37 -0.21 8.78
C ALA A 332 -10.14 0.92 9.45
N TYR A 333 -10.16 0.96 10.77
CA TYR A 333 -10.81 2.02 11.53
C TYR A 333 -9.80 3.11 11.90
N VAL A 334 -10.17 4.37 11.68
CA VAL A 334 -9.32 5.53 11.88
C VAL A 334 -10.05 6.65 12.62
N SER A 335 -9.32 7.68 13.06
CA SER A 335 -9.84 8.75 13.90
C SER A 335 -10.84 9.64 13.17
N SER A 336 -10.56 9.99 11.91
CA SER A 336 -11.30 11.02 11.18
C SER A 336 -11.30 10.77 9.68
N GLU A 337 -12.16 11.47 8.96
CA GLU A 337 -12.22 11.43 7.50
C GLU A 337 -10.91 11.89 6.85
N THR A 338 -10.24 12.87 7.45
CA THR A 338 -8.96 13.37 6.96
C THR A 338 -7.85 12.31 7.01
N ASP A 339 -8.00 11.26 7.83
CA ASP A 339 -7.04 10.17 7.95
C ASP A 339 -7.19 9.10 6.84
N ILE A 340 -8.34 9.07 6.17
CA ILE A 340 -8.68 8.02 5.18
C ILE A 340 -7.59 7.85 4.11
N PRO A 341 -7.17 8.88 3.36
CA PRO A 341 -6.21 8.69 2.27
C PRO A 341 -4.83 8.25 2.77
N PHE A 342 -4.43 8.68 3.97
CA PHE A 342 -3.14 8.33 4.55
C PHE A 342 -3.08 6.86 4.98
N TYR A 343 -4.14 6.35 5.60
CA TYR A 343 -4.19 4.94 6.01
C TYR A 343 -4.51 4.01 4.85
N ALA A 344 -5.27 4.44 3.86
CA ALA A 344 -5.44 3.71 2.61
C ALA A 344 -4.10 3.51 1.89
N GLU A 345 -3.27 4.57 1.79
CA GLU A 345 -1.90 4.48 1.28
C GLU A 345 -1.03 3.57 2.15
N ALA A 346 -1.02 3.81 3.46
CA ALA A 346 -0.17 3.07 4.38
C ALA A 346 -0.43 1.56 4.36
N PHE A 347 -1.69 1.16 4.27
CA PHE A 347 -2.08 -0.26 4.25
C PHE A 347 -2.21 -0.84 2.83
N GLY A 348 -2.11 -0.03 1.79
CA GLY A 348 -2.27 -0.48 0.42
C GLY A 348 -3.67 -1.07 0.16
N ILE A 349 -4.72 -0.42 0.68
CA ILE A 349 -6.13 -0.78 0.53
C ILE A 349 -6.93 0.38 -0.08
N LYS A 350 -8.14 0.09 -0.56
CA LYS A 350 -9.00 1.15 -1.12
C LYS A 350 -9.53 2.06 -0.03
N GLU A 351 -9.68 3.35 -0.30
CA GLU A 351 -10.18 4.35 0.66
C GLU A 351 -11.55 3.98 1.24
N LYS A 352 -12.46 3.43 0.44
CA LYS A 352 -13.77 2.94 0.89
C LYS A 352 -13.71 1.84 1.96
N ASN A 353 -12.55 1.24 2.16
CA ASN A 353 -12.31 0.23 3.20
C ASN A 353 -11.75 0.85 4.48
N VAL A 354 -11.47 2.15 4.47
CA VAL A 354 -11.03 2.91 5.65
C VAL A 354 -12.24 3.65 6.21
N VAL A 355 -12.53 3.42 7.49
CA VAL A 355 -13.79 3.89 8.12
C VAL A 355 -13.47 4.82 9.29
N PRO A 356 -13.92 6.08 9.26
CA PRO A 356 -13.60 7.10 10.26
C PRO A 356 -14.57 7.05 11.46
N THR A 357 -14.42 6.06 12.33
CA THR A 357 -15.30 5.88 13.50
C THR A 357 -14.68 6.31 14.83
N GLY A 358 -13.46 6.80 14.80
CA GLY A 358 -12.69 7.04 16.01
C GLY A 358 -11.77 5.86 16.37
N VAL A 359 -10.98 6.03 17.42
CA VAL A 359 -10.05 5.02 17.96
C VAL A 359 -10.58 4.55 19.32
N PRO A 360 -10.96 3.27 19.50
CA PRO A 360 -11.72 2.82 20.67
C PRO A 360 -11.13 3.20 22.02
N ARG A 361 -9.81 3.10 22.19
CA ARG A 361 -9.14 3.44 23.45
C ARG A 361 -9.20 4.92 23.84
N THR A 362 -9.61 5.80 22.92
CA THR A 362 -9.78 7.23 23.25
C THR A 362 -11.06 7.49 24.04
N ASP A 363 -11.96 6.51 24.16
CA ASP A 363 -13.17 6.61 24.96
C ASP A 363 -12.86 6.87 26.44
N VAL A 364 -11.67 6.48 26.92
CA VAL A 364 -11.19 6.79 28.27
C VAL A 364 -11.17 8.30 28.57
N LEU A 365 -10.98 9.14 27.54
CA LEU A 365 -10.96 10.60 27.70
C LEU A 365 -12.33 11.19 28.04
N PHE A 366 -13.39 10.40 27.86
CA PHE A 366 -14.78 10.78 28.10
C PHE A 366 -15.38 10.02 29.30
N ASP A 367 -14.58 9.20 29.98
CA ASP A 367 -14.98 8.46 31.18
C ASP A 367 -14.77 9.32 32.43
N GLU A 368 -15.86 9.97 32.89
CA GLU A 368 -15.82 10.86 34.05
C GLU A 368 -15.48 10.12 35.34
N ALA A 369 -15.90 8.84 35.47
CA ALA A 369 -15.61 8.03 36.66
C ALA A 369 -14.11 7.73 36.71
N TYR A 370 -13.51 7.33 35.59
CA TYR A 370 -12.07 7.11 35.49
C TYR A 370 -11.28 8.39 35.76
N ALA A 371 -11.72 9.53 35.17
CA ALA A 371 -11.07 10.81 35.41
C ALA A 371 -11.09 11.23 36.88
N THR A 372 -12.18 10.94 37.60
CA THR A 372 -12.32 11.22 39.04
C THR A 372 -11.39 10.32 39.88
N GLN A 373 -11.34 9.03 39.53
CA GLN A 373 -10.44 8.07 40.19
C GLN A 373 -8.97 8.51 40.04
N ILE A 374 -8.52 8.83 38.84
CA ILE A 374 -7.14 9.27 38.59
C ILE A 374 -6.80 10.56 39.36
N LYS A 375 -7.75 11.50 39.44
CA LYS A 375 -7.52 12.71 40.25
C LYS A 375 -7.30 12.39 41.74
N GLN A 376 -8.10 11.48 42.29
CA GLN A 376 -7.94 11.04 43.69
C GLN A 376 -6.58 10.36 43.90
N GLU A 377 -6.20 9.45 42.99
CA GLU A 377 -4.90 8.78 43.07
C GLU A 377 -3.72 9.75 43.02
N MET A 378 -3.81 10.81 42.18
CA MET A 378 -2.78 11.87 42.08
C MET A 378 -2.74 12.82 43.28
N GLU A 379 -3.87 12.99 44.00
CA GLU A 379 -3.95 13.81 45.22
C GLU A 379 -3.42 13.05 46.46
N ASP A 380 -3.43 11.72 46.40
CA ASP A 380 -2.96 10.84 47.47
C ASP A 380 -1.44 10.52 47.39
N GLU A 381 -0.74 10.84 46.27
CA GLU A 381 0.72 10.78 46.08
C GLU A 381 1.40 12.10 46.46
#